data_5fef80667ed930c500eaab979987830e
#
_entry.id   5fef80667ed930c500eaab979987830e
#
_cell.length_a   1.000
_cell.length_b   1.000
_cell.length_c   1.000
_cell.angle_alpha   90.00
_cell.angle_beta   90.00
_cell.angle_gamma   90.00
#
_symmetry.space_group_name_H-M   'P 1'
#
loop_
_entity.id
_entity.type
_entity.pdbx_description
1 polymer ?
#
loop_
_entity_poly.entity_id
_entity_poly.type
_entity_poly.pdbx_seq_one_letter_code
_entity_poly.pdbx_strand_id
1 'polypeptide(L)'
;AASMGFNGMLTEVAKHVLGWKSPHYVYNCCMAPNLKLLLRDVELSDDISLRFSNTDWPGYPLFADNYINKIASMPDNEQVINIFMELLALGISQPLSSNILEFIKALPRCAKQKGITFSTPSEICGKMKSVGDLYVPDTLSWVDEERDVSCWLGNPMQREAFNKLYSVADRVRIANDPRINQDWDYLQATNNFYFISTKPSGVAVDRGIYASAFDAFTNYMNILGDFINRVNNLYPEDIDNEELESLLTTIRNQGDEIELKDKEIVRLQAKIEKIEAASEKLREQVEANTAKKAAPKAKAAAKPKAAAKPKAVKAK
;
A
#
# COMPACT_ATOMS: atom_id res chain seq x y z
N ALA A 1 -0.20 0.85 9.98
CA ALA A 1 0.21 1.70 8.84
C ALA A 1 0.42 3.15 9.31
N ALA A 2 -0.58 3.81 9.91
CA ALA A 2 -0.47 5.21 10.34
C ALA A 2 0.65 5.44 11.37
N SER A 3 0.79 4.56 12.36
CA SER A 3 1.88 4.62 13.36
C SER A 3 3.27 4.44 12.76
N MET A 4 3.37 3.80 11.61
CA MET A 4 4.60 3.60 10.84
C MET A 4 4.90 4.76 9.87
N GLY A 5 4.09 5.82 9.86
CA GLY A 5 4.30 6.99 9.00
C GLY A 5 3.75 6.88 7.58
N PHE A 6 2.95 5.86 7.26
CA PHE A 6 2.28 5.77 5.96
C PHE A 6 1.18 6.82 5.82
N ASN A 7 1.14 7.48 4.67
CA ASN A 7 0.14 8.52 4.35
C ASN A 7 -1.09 7.95 3.61
N GLY A 8 -0.99 6.75 3.08
CA GLY A 8 -2.07 6.10 2.35
C GLY A 8 -2.02 4.59 2.48
N MET A 9 -3.18 3.97 2.32
CA MET A 9 -3.36 2.53 2.35
C MET A 9 -4.28 2.11 1.21
N LEU A 10 -3.88 1.08 0.49
CA LEU A 10 -4.73 0.42 -0.50
C LEU A 10 -5.62 -0.59 0.24
N THR A 11 -6.90 -0.61 -0.07
CA THR A 11 -7.85 -1.50 0.60
C THR A 11 -8.90 -2.04 -0.36
N GLU A 12 -9.39 -3.23 -0.04
CA GLU A 12 -10.52 -3.84 -0.73
C GLU A 12 -11.82 -3.09 -0.38
N VAL A 13 -12.82 -3.23 -1.23
CA VAL A 13 -14.16 -2.69 -1.02
C VAL A 13 -15.08 -3.76 -0.47
N ALA A 14 -15.60 -3.53 0.72
CA ALA A 14 -16.68 -4.31 1.29
C ALA A 14 -17.97 -3.48 1.34
N LYS A 15 -19.06 -4.04 0.86
CA LYS A 15 -20.36 -3.35 0.78
C LYS A 15 -20.84 -2.83 2.15
N HIS A 16 -20.58 -3.59 3.22
CA HIS A 16 -20.96 -3.20 4.58
C HIS A 16 -20.13 -2.04 5.14
N VAL A 17 -18.91 -1.80 4.60
CA VAL A 17 -18.07 -0.66 4.97
C VAL A 17 -18.37 0.56 4.11
N LEU A 18 -18.46 0.36 2.80
CA LEU A 18 -18.65 1.46 1.85
C LEU A 18 -20.10 1.95 1.81
N GLY A 19 -21.08 1.05 1.99
CA GLY A 19 -22.49 1.36 1.87
C GLY A 19 -22.85 1.81 0.45
N TRP A 20 -23.46 2.98 0.34
CA TRP A 20 -23.87 3.61 -0.92
C TRP A 20 -22.79 4.49 -1.58
N LYS A 21 -21.66 4.69 -0.92
CA LYS A 21 -20.58 5.55 -1.39
C LYS A 21 -19.86 4.92 -2.60
N SER A 22 -19.31 5.77 -3.49
CA SER A 22 -18.47 5.28 -4.61
C SER A 22 -17.06 4.95 -4.13
N PRO A 23 -16.41 3.90 -4.66
CA PRO A 23 -15.00 3.60 -4.41
C PRO A 23 -14.03 4.56 -5.09
N HIS A 24 -14.53 5.44 -5.97
CA HIS A 24 -13.73 6.32 -6.83
C HIS A 24 -13.36 7.64 -6.16
N TYR A 25 -13.44 7.70 -4.84
CA TYR A 25 -13.00 8.85 -4.05
C TYR A 25 -11.89 8.46 -3.07
N VAL A 26 -11.12 9.47 -2.67
CA VAL A 26 -10.17 9.33 -1.58
C VAL A 26 -10.92 9.51 -0.26
N TYR A 27 -10.78 8.57 0.65
CA TYR A 27 -11.35 8.64 2.00
C TYR A 27 -10.24 8.73 3.05
N ASN A 28 -10.57 9.18 4.26
CA ASN A 28 -9.69 9.00 5.42
C ASN A 28 -10.11 7.76 6.22
N CYS A 29 -9.15 7.18 6.91
CA CYS A 29 -9.45 6.19 7.93
C CYS A 29 -10.00 6.88 9.18
N CYS A 30 -11.21 6.51 9.63
CA CYS A 30 -11.83 7.09 10.82
C CYS A 30 -10.94 6.95 12.08
N MET A 31 -10.24 5.80 12.21
CA MET A 31 -9.34 5.50 13.34
C MET A 31 -7.99 6.23 13.24
N ALA A 32 -7.62 6.71 12.06
CA ALA A 32 -6.37 7.41 11.79
C ALA A 32 -6.60 8.48 10.70
N PRO A 33 -7.10 9.67 11.03
CA PRO A 33 -7.56 10.67 10.05
C PRO A 33 -6.49 11.15 9.06
N ASN A 34 -5.22 10.97 9.37
CA ASN A 34 -4.11 11.30 8.48
C ASN A 34 -3.80 10.22 7.44
N LEU A 35 -4.37 9.00 7.60
CA LEU A 35 -4.20 7.89 6.68
C LEU A 35 -5.32 7.93 5.64
N LYS A 36 -4.94 8.12 4.37
CA LYS A 36 -5.87 8.08 3.25
C LYS A 36 -6.11 6.65 2.79
N LEU A 37 -7.34 6.35 2.43
CA LEU A 37 -7.77 5.06 1.91
C LEU A 37 -8.04 5.17 0.42
N LEU A 38 -7.41 4.31 -0.36
CA LEU A 38 -7.59 4.14 -1.80
C LEU A 38 -8.29 2.80 -2.02
N LEU A 39 -9.52 2.84 -2.49
CA LEU A 39 -10.40 1.69 -2.60
C LEU A 39 -10.28 1.04 -3.98
N ARG A 40 -10.22 -0.29 -4.02
CA ARG A 40 -10.22 -1.05 -5.26
C ARG A 40 -11.55 -0.87 -6.01
N ASP A 41 -11.50 -0.60 -7.31
CA ASP A 41 -12.66 -0.86 -8.16
C ASP A 41 -12.72 -2.36 -8.47
N VAL A 42 -13.74 -3.01 -7.93
CA VAL A 42 -13.90 -4.47 -8.04
C VAL A 42 -14.23 -4.88 -9.46
N GLU A 43 -15.17 -4.18 -10.11
CA GLU A 43 -15.66 -4.56 -11.42
C GLU A 43 -14.57 -4.42 -12.49
N LEU A 44 -13.92 -3.27 -12.56
CA LEU A 44 -12.84 -3.01 -13.51
C LEU A 44 -11.61 -3.89 -13.25
N SER A 45 -11.30 -4.15 -11.99
CA SER A 45 -10.18 -5.03 -11.64
C SER A 45 -10.44 -6.48 -12.05
N ASP A 46 -11.66 -6.97 -11.80
CA ASP A 46 -12.07 -8.34 -12.13
C ASP A 46 -12.27 -8.54 -13.63
N ASP A 47 -12.61 -7.49 -14.38
CA ASP A 47 -12.65 -7.54 -15.86
C ASP A 47 -11.28 -7.96 -16.43
N ILE A 48 -10.20 -7.50 -15.83
CA ILE A 48 -8.83 -7.85 -16.25
C ILE A 48 -8.39 -9.17 -15.60
N SER A 49 -8.56 -9.31 -14.28
CA SER A 49 -7.98 -10.41 -13.51
C SER A 49 -8.70 -11.75 -13.72
N LEU A 50 -10.02 -11.73 -13.85
CA LEU A 50 -10.86 -12.93 -13.83
C LEU A 50 -11.57 -13.18 -15.16
N ARG A 51 -12.05 -12.12 -15.82
CA ARG A 51 -12.95 -12.25 -16.96
C ARG A 51 -12.30 -12.08 -18.33
N PHE A 52 -11.07 -11.60 -18.40
CA PHE A 52 -10.40 -11.17 -19.62
C PHE A 52 -10.40 -12.24 -20.74
N SER A 53 -10.15 -13.50 -20.41
CA SER A 53 -10.13 -14.63 -21.37
C SER A 53 -11.42 -15.44 -21.38
N ASN A 54 -12.44 -15.07 -20.59
CA ASN A 54 -13.71 -15.78 -20.54
C ASN A 54 -14.59 -15.42 -21.72
N THR A 55 -14.71 -16.35 -22.67
CA THR A 55 -15.52 -16.19 -23.89
C THR A 55 -17.03 -16.09 -23.63
N ASP A 56 -17.50 -16.60 -22.49
CA ASP A 56 -18.92 -16.57 -22.12
C ASP A 56 -19.30 -15.26 -21.42
N TRP A 57 -18.31 -14.42 -21.09
CA TRP A 57 -18.55 -13.13 -20.50
C TRP A 57 -19.07 -12.12 -21.55
N PRO A 58 -20.19 -11.41 -21.29
CA PRO A 58 -20.76 -10.47 -22.26
C PRO A 58 -19.84 -9.33 -22.69
N GLY A 59 -18.79 -9.02 -21.90
CA GLY A 59 -17.78 -8.02 -22.23
C GLY A 59 -16.62 -8.53 -23.07
N TYR A 60 -16.61 -9.83 -23.40
CA TYR A 60 -15.57 -10.43 -24.25
C TYR A 60 -15.80 -10.12 -25.73
N PRO A 61 -14.75 -9.84 -26.52
CA PRO A 61 -13.36 -9.60 -26.11
C PRO A 61 -13.15 -8.20 -25.54
N LEU A 62 -12.35 -8.09 -24.48
CA LEU A 62 -12.04 -6.82 -23.85
C LEU A 62 -10.87 -6.14 -24.56
N PHE A 63 -11.15 -5.01 -25.23
CA PHE A 63 -10.13 -4.17 -25.84
C PHE A 63 -9.81 -2.96 -24.97
N ALA A 64 -8.57 -2.46 -25.07
CA ALA A 64 -8.09 -1.36 -24.23
C ALA A 64 -8.86 -0.05 -24.44
N ASP A 65 -9.32 0.23 -25.65
CA ASP A 65 -10.15 1.40 -25.96
C ASP A 65 -11.55 1.29 -25.35
N ASN A 66 -12.18 0.11 -25.41
CA ASN A 66 -13.48 -0.15 -24.78
C ASN A 66 -13.39 -0.02 -23.26
N TYR A 67 -12.33 -0.59 -22.67
CA TYR A 67 -12.07 -0.49 -21.23
C TYR A 67 -11.87 0.96 -20.77
N ILE A 68 -11.07 1.72 -21.50
CA ILE A 68 -10.85 3.15 -21.22
C ILE A 68 -12.11 3.99 -21.51
N ASN A 69 -12.92 3.64 -22.50
CA ASN A 69 -14.21 4.30 -22.72
C ASN A 69 -15.18 4.06 -21.56
N LYS A 70 -15.21 2.85 -20.98
CA LYS A 70 -15.99 2.56 -19.78
C LYS A 70 -15.56 3.46 -18.61
N ILE A 71 -14.26 3.61 -18.39
CA ILE A 71 -13.71 4.53 -17.37
C ILE A 71 -14.09 5.97 -17.69
N ALA A 72 -13.92 6.42 -18.92
CA ALA A 72 -14.21 7.79 -19.34
C ALA A 72 -15.72 8.14 -19.32
N SER A 73 -16.60 7.15 -19.23
CA SER A 73 -18.05 7.35 -19.09
C SER A 73 -18.52 7.50 -17.64
N MET A 74 -17.63 7.35 -16.69
CA MET A 74 -17.93 7.55 -15.27
C MET A 74 -18.14 9.05 -14.96
N PRO A 75 -18.83 9.38 -13.87
CA PRO A 75 -19.11 10.77 -13.52
C PRO A 75 -17.84 11.63 -13.37
N ASP A 76 -17.84 12.82 -13.95
CA ASP A 76 -16.69 13.75 -13.94
C ASP A 76 -16.26 14.21 -12.54
N ASN A 77 -17.12 14.05 -11.55
CA ASN A 77 -16.84 14.41 -10.17
C ASN A 77 -16.07 13.33 -9.41
N GLU A 78 -15.86 12.15 -9.97
CA GLU A 78 -15.05 11.11 -9.38
C GLU A 78 -13.56 11.46 -9.44
N GLN A 79 -12.82 11.11 -8.37
CA GLN A 79 -11.44 11.58 -8.18
C GLN A 79 -10.41 10.61 -8.74
N VAL A 80 -10.59 9.31 -8.50
CA VAL A 80 -9.58 8.29 -8.78
C VAL A 80 -10.23 6.93 -8.96
N ILE A 81 -9.68 6.15 -9.89
CA ILE A 81 -10.06 4.75 -10.07
C ILE A 81 -8.83 3.90 -9.77
N ASN A 82 -8.96 3.00 -8.81
CA ASN A 82 -7.88 2.12 -8.38
C ASN A 82 -8.15 0.71 -8.90
N ILE A 83 -7.28 0.23 -9.77
CA ILE A 83 -7.34 -1.11 -10.35
C ILE A 83 -6.28 -1.95 -9.66
N PHE A 84 -6.73 -2.97 -8.91
CA PHE A 84 -5.86 -3.92 -8.23
C PHE A 84 -5.99 -5.27 -8.91
N MET A 85 -4.89 -5.82 -9.37
CA MET A 85 -4.83 -7.13 -9.96
C MET A 85 -3.58 -7.87 -9.49
N GLU A 86 -3.65 -9.19 -9.49
CA GLU A 86 -2.50 -10.04 -9.26
C GLU A 86 -1.58 -10.03 -10.48
N LEU A 87 -0.28 -10.06 -10.24
CA LEU A 87 0.69 -10.16 -11.33
C LEU A 87 0.51 -11.45 -12.14
N LEU A 88 0.01 -12.51 -11.51
CA LEU A 88 -0.34 -13.79 -12.15
C LEU A 88 -1.39 -13.64 -13.25
N ALA A 89 -2.22 -12.59 -13.21
CA ALA A 89 -3.15 -12.29 -14.31
C ALA A 89 -2.42 -12.06 -15.65
N LEU A 90 -1.13 -11.69 -15.61
CA LEU A 90 -0.35 -11.39 -16.81
C LEU A 90 0.38 -12.64 -17.34
N GLY A 91 -0.35 -13.61 -17.81
CA GLY A 91 0.19 -14.78 -18.52
C GLY A 91 0.01 -16.13 -17.82
N ILE A 92 -0.49 -16.17 -16.59
CA ILE A 92 -0.82 -17.41 -15.85
C ILE A 92 -2.33 -17.56 -15.72
N SER A 93 -3.02 -16.72 -14.94
CA SER A 93 -4.48 -16.75 -14.80
C SER A 93 -5.17 -16.36 -16.10
N GLN A 94 -4.63 -15.36 -16.81
CA GLN A 94 -5.02 -15.03 -18.17
C GLN A 94 -3.89 -15.48 -19.10
N PRO A 95 -4.08 -16.51 -19.96
CA PRO A 95 -3.01 -17.06 -20.79
C PRO A 95 -2.49 -16.02 -21.78
N LEU A 96 -1.23 -16.13 -22.18
CA LEU A 96 -0.62 -15.22 -23.15
C LEU A 96 -1.36 -15.20 -24.51
N SER A 97 -1.98 -16.32 -24.88
CA SER A 97 -2.83 -16.43 -26.08
C SER A 97 -4.07 -15.54 -26.06
N SER A 98 -4.48 -15.03 -24.88
CA SER A 98 -5.57 -14.07 -24.74
C SER A 98 -5.20 -12.65 -25.17
N ASN A 99 -3.92 -12.38 -25.51
CA ASN A 99 -3.38 -11.07 -25.81
C ASN A 99 -3.44 -10.06 -24.62
N ILE A 100 -3.45 -10.55 -23.39
CA ILE A 100 -3.49 -9.70 -22.19
C ILE A 100 -2.32 -8.69 -22.16
N LEU A 101 -1.13 -9.07 -22.60
CA LEU A 101 0.03 -8.18 -22.63
C LEU A 101 -0.14 -7.05 -23.65
N GLU A 102 -0.74 -7.30 -24.80
CA GLU A 102 -1.02 -6.25 -25.79
C GLU A 102 -2.11 -5.29 -25.30
N PHE A 103 -3.10 -5.80 -24.59
CA PHE A 103 -4.08 -4.98 -23.89
C PHE A 103 -3.40 -4.03 -22.90
N ILE A 104 -2.55 -4.53 -21.99
CA ILE A 104 -1.83 -3.71 -21.00
C ILE A 104 -0.93 -2.66 -21.69
N LYS A 105 -0.21 -3.03 -22.75
CA LYS A 105 0.61 -2.09 -23.51
C LYS A 105 -0.19 -0.95 -24.16
N ALA A 106 -1.41 -1.25 -24.58
CA ALA A 106 -2.28 -0.27 -25.24
C ALA A 106 -2.95 0.72 -24.25
N LEU A 107 -3.18 0.30 -22.99
CA LEU A 107 -3.89 1.10 -21.99
C LEU A 107 -3.36 2.53 -21.82
N PRO A 108 -2.05 2.79 -21.65
CA PRO A 108 -1.56 4.15 -21.45
C PRO A 108 -1.85 5.09 -22.63
N ARG A 109 -1.78 4.57 -23.85
CA ARG A 109 -2.08 5.34 -25.06
C ARG A 109 -3.57 5.68 -25.13
N CYS A 110 -4.44 4.71 -24.90
CA CYS A 110 -5.89 4.91 -24.92
C CYS A 110 -6.33 5.86 -23.80
N ALA A 111 -5.77 5.74 -22.60
CA ALA A 111 -6.02 6.62 -21.47
C ALA A 111 -5.64 8.09 -21.80
N LYS A 112 -4.45 8.29 -22.36
CA LYS A 112 -3.99 9.64 -22.76
C LYS A 112 -4.91 10.29 -23.78
N GLN A 113 -5.47 9.53 -24.72
CA GLN A 113 -6.42 10.03 -25.73
C GLN A 113 -7.73 10.53 -25.11
N LYS A 114 -8.10 10.02 -23.96
CA LYS A 114 -9.31 10.41 -23.20
C LYS A 114 -9.02 11.39 -22.06
N GLY A 115 -7.79 11.90 -21.95
CA GLY A 115 -7.40 12.83 -20.90
C GLY A 115 -7.22 12.17 -19.52
N ILE A 116 -7.21 10.83 -19.45
CA ILE A 116 -6.97 10.06 -18.22
C ILE A 116 -5.48 9.93 -18.00
N THR A 117 -5.03 10.20 -16.78
CA THR A 117 -3.62 10.12 -16.36
C THR A 117 -3.42 9.03 -15.32
N PHE A 118 -2.31 8.32 -15.43
CA PHE A 118 -1.86 7.41 -14.38
C PHE A 118 -1.13 8.19 -13.30
N SER A 119 -1.33 7.79 -12.05
CA SER A 119 -0.69 8.41 -10.90
C SER A 119 -0.26 7.35 -9.88
N THR A 120 0.70 7.68 -9.05
CA THR A 120 1.12 6.82 -7.94
C THR A 120 0.23 7.05 -6.71
N PRO A 121 0.10 6.06 -5.80
CA PRO A 121 -0.60 6.24 -4.54
C PRO A 121 -0.10 7.46 -3.73
N SER A 122 1.21 7.68 -3.71
CA SER A 122 1.83 8.82 -3.01
C SER A 122 1.39 10.16 -3.60
N GLU A 123 1.32 10.27 -4.93
CA GLU A 123 0.85 11.49 -5.61
C GLU A 123 -0.63 11.75 -5.32
N ILE A 124 -1.47 10.71 -5.36
CA ILE A 124 -2.90 10.82 -5.04
C ILE A 124 -3.07 11.26 -3.60
N CYS A 125 -2.39 10.60 -2.66
CA CYS A 125 -2.44 10.97 -1.25
C CYS A 125 -1.90 12.36 -0.97
N GLY A 126 -0.93 12.84 -1.74
CA GLY A 126 -0.39 14.21 -1.58
C GLY A 126 -1.28 15.30 -2.18
N LYS A 127 -1.93 15.01 -3.32
CA LYS A 127 -2.65 16.03 -4.12
C LYS A 127 -4.15 16.10 -3.82
N MET A 128 -4.81 14.94 -3.60
CA MET A 128 -6.26 14.87 -3.49
C MET A 128 -6.73 14.99 -2.05
N LYS A 129 -7.80 15.76 -1.86
CA LYS A 129 -8.48 15.84 -0.56
C LYS A 129 -9.45 14.69 -0.41
N SER A 130 -9.56 14.14 0.81
CA SER A 130 -10.59 13.15 1.12
C SER A 130 -11.98 13.79 1.06
N VAL A 131 -12.96 13.01 0.64
CA VAL A 131 -14.37 13.42 0.62
C VAL A 131 -15.12 13.07 1.92
N GLY A 132 -14.50 12.27 2.78
CA GLY A 132 -15.09 11.85 4.05
C GLY A 132 -14.30 10.71 4.69
N ASP A 133 -14.85 10.20 5.78
CA ASP A 133 -14.22 9.15 6.56
C ASP A 133 -14.89 7.80 6.30
N LEU A 134 -14.10 6.73 6.36
CA LEU A 134 -14.57 5.35 6.39
C LEU A 134 -14.16 4.69 7.70
N TYR A 135 -15.12 4.00 8.29
CA TYR A 135 -14.89 3.16 9.45
C TYR A 135 -14.73 1.72 8.98
N VAL A 136 -13.53 1.17 9.16
CA VAL A 136 -13.18 -0.21 8.82
C VAL A 136 -12.81 -0.92 10.11
N PRO A 137 -13.79 -1.48 10.84
CA PRO A 137 -13.56 -2.09 12.15
C PRO A 137 -12.81 -3.41 12.06
N ASP A 138 -13.04 -4.17 11.00
CA ASP A 138 -12.57 -5.54 10.85
C ASP A 138 -11.59 -5.68 9.69
N THR A 139 -10.84 -6.77 9.69
CA THR A 139 -9.90 -7.10 8.60
C THR A 139 -10.67 -7.43 7.33
N LEU A 140 -10.33 -6.77 6.23
CA LEU A 140 -10.88 -7.01 4.91
C LEU A 140 -9.95 -7.89 4.07
N SER A 141 -10.57 -8.71 3.20
CA SER A 141 -9.85 -9.49 2.19
C SER A 141 -10.56 -9.40 0.83
N TRP A 142 -9.86 -9.84 -0.21
CA TRP A 142 -10.35 -9.84 -1.59
C TRP A 142 -10.91 -11.20 -2.04
N VAL A 143 -10.80 -12.22 -1.18
CA VAL A 143 -10.88 -13.61 -1.61
C VAL A 143 -12.30 -14.09 -1.99
N ASP A 144 -13.32 -13.51 -1.37
CA ASP A 144 -14.72 -13.90 -1.61
C ASP A 144 -15.69 -12.72 -1.45
N GLU A 145 -17.00 -12.99 -1.53
CA GLU A 145 -18.02 -11.94 -1.47
C GLU A 145 -18.18 -11.30 -0.08
N GLU A 146 -17.88 -12.03 1.00
CA GLU A 146 -17.95 -11.50 2.37
C GLU A 146 -16.84 -10.50 2.64
N ARG A 147 -15.74 -10.56 1.88
CA ARG A 147 -14.60 -9.63 2.02
C ARG A 147 -13.99 -9.61 3.43
N ASP A 148 -14.03 -10.75 4.10
CA ASP A 148 -13.47 -10.95 5.45
C ASP A 148 -12.34 -11.99 5.46
N VAL A 149 -11.92 -12.44 6.64
CA VAL A 149 -10.87 -13.46 6.81
C VAL A 149 -11.41 -14.87 7.03
N SER A 150 -12.70 -15.11 6.82
CA SER A 150 -13.32 -16.41 7.08
C SER A 150 -12.80 -17.54 6.18
N CYS A 151 -12.19 -17.23 5.04
CA CYS A 151 -11.49 -18.21 4.23
C CYS A 151 -10.27 -18.83 4.93
N TRP A 152 -9.68 -18.15 5.90
CA TRP A 152 -8.49 -18.59 6.65
C TRP A 152 -8.79 -18.93 8.10
N LEU A 153 -9.80 -18.30 8.72
CA LEU A 153 -10.13 -18.42 10.14
C LEU A 153 -11.61 -18.70 10.41
N GLY A 154 -12.35 -19.15 9.39
CA GLY A 154 -13.81 -19.30 9.46
C GLY A 154 -14.28 -20.53 10.22
N ASN A 155 -13.56 -21.65 10.17
CA ASN A 155 -13.96 -22.90 10.80
C ASN A 155 -13.15 -23.23 12.08
N PRO A 156 -13.61 -24.17 12.91
CA PRO A 156 -12.90 -24.57 14.12
C PRO A 156 -11.50 -25.12 13.87
N MET A 157 -11.28 -25.91 12.82
CA MET A 157 -9.98 -26.48 12.48
C MET A 157 -8.96 -25.39 12.15
N GLN A 158 -9.35 -24.40 11.37
CA GLN A 158 -8.51 -23.24 11.05
C GLN A 158 -8.12 -22.45 12.29
N ARG A 159 -9.08 -22.17 13.19
CA ARG A 159 -8.83 -21.46 14.44
C ARG A 159 -7.92 -22.26 15.39
N GLU A 160 -8.13 -23.58 15.48
CA GLU A 160 -7.27 -24.46 16.28
C GLU A 160 -5.83 -24.44 15.74
N ALA A 161 -5.65 -24.62 14.43
CA ALA A 161 -4.33 -24.56 13.79
C ALA A 161 -3.63 -23.22 14.04
N PHE A 162 -4.36 -22.11 13.88
CA PHE A 162 -3.86 -20.76 14.11
C PHE A 162 -3.45 -20.56 15.59
N ASN A 163 -4.34 -20.86 16.52
CA ASN A 163 -4.07 -20.69 17.95
C ASN A 163 -2.90 -21.55 18.41
N LYS A 164 -2.82 -22.79 17.92
CA LYS A 164 -1.74 -23.70 18.24
C LYS A 164 -0.39 -23.21 17.71
N LEU A 165 -0.36 -22.69 16.47
CA LEU A 165 0.84 -22.08 15.90
C LEU A 165 1.33 -20.93 16.79
N TYR A 166 0.47 -19.95 17.03
CA TYR A 166 0.87 -18.74 17.76
C TYR A 166 1.08 -18.96 19.27
N SER A 167 0.67 -20.11 19.83
CA SER A 167 0.97 -20.45 21.24
C SER A 167 2.46 -20.55 21.56
N VAL A 168 3.31 -20.74 20.54
CA VAL A 168 4.78 -20.83 20.72
C VAL A 168 5.52 -19.61 20.14
N ALA A 169 4.82 -18.57 19.70
CA ALA A 169 5.41 -17.41 19.04
C ALA A 169 6.52 -16.75 19.87
N ASP A 170 6.28 -16.55 21.15
CA ASP A 170 7.25 -15.91 22.04
C ASP A 170 8.49 -16.80 22.26
N ARG A 171 8.30 -18.11 22.36
CA ARG A 171 9.42 -19.07 22.47
C ARG A 171 10.29 -19.06 21.21
N VAL A 172 9.69 -18.98 20.03
CA VAL A 172 10.40 -18.86 18.76
C VAL A 172 11.26 -17.59 18.73
N ARG A 173 10.71 -16.45 19.17
CA ARG A 173 11.43 -15.18 19.24
C ARG A 173 12.62 -15.24 20.21
N ILE A 174 12.43 -15.88 21.37
CA ILE A 174 13.48 -16.02 22.39
C ILE A 174 14.57 -16.98 21.90
N ALA A 175 14.21 -18.10 21.30
CA ALA A 175 15.16 -19.07 20.77
C ALA A 175 16.08 -18.49 19.71
N ASN A 176 15.53 -17.62 18.86
CA ASN A 176 16.22 -16.93 17.76
C ASN A 176 17.15 -17.87 16.93
N ASP A 177 16.76 -19.13 16.78
CA ASP A 177 17.47 -20.11 15.97
C ASP A 177 17.08 -19.96 14.50
N PRO A 178 18.04 -19.83 13.57
CA PRO A 178 17.73 -19.59 12.15
C PRO A 178 16.86 -20.66 11.49
N ARG A 179 16.99 -21.94 11.90
CA ARG A 179 16.20 -23.04 11.35
C ARG A 179 14.77 -23.00 11.86
N ILE A 180 14.62 -22.73 13.16
CA ILE A 180 13.30 -22.55 13.79
C ILE A 180 12.59 -21.34 13.17
N ASN A 181 13.29 -20.22 12.97
CA ASN A 181 12.72 -19.03 12.35
C ASN A 181 12.27 -19.30 10.90
N GLN A 182 13.06 -20.05 10.12
CA GLN A 182 12.68 -20.43 8.77
C GLN A 182 11.42 -21.32 8.74
N ASP A 183 11.36 -22.33 9.58
CA ASP A 183 10.20 -23.21 9.66
C ASP A 183 8.96 -22.46 10.17
N TRP A 184 9.15 -21.53 11.10
CA TRP A 184 8.12 -20.61 11.59
C TRP A 184 7.52 -19.78 10.46
N ASP A 185 8.36 -19.20 9.59
CA ASP A 185 7.90 -18.41 8.44
C ASP A 185 7.08 -19.27 7.46
N TYR A 186 7.50 -20.51 7.18
CA TYR A 186 6.73 -21.41 6.33
C TYR A 186 5.39 -21.81 6.95
N LEU A 187 5.35 -22.07 8.25
CA LEU A 187 4.11 -22.45 8.93
C LEU A 187 3.08 -21.31 8.99
N GLN A 188 3.51 -20.06 8.94
CA GLN A 188 2.64 -18.89 8.90
C GLN A 188 2.04 -18.61 7.52
N ALA A 189 2.47 -19.31 6.46
CA ALA A 189 1.94 -19.08 5.13
C ALA A 189 0.41 -19.26 5.10
N THR A 190 -0.29 -18.27 4.58
CA THR A 190 -1.76 -18.21 4.57
C THR A 190 -2.40 -19.39 3.84
N ASN A 191 -1.72 -19.95 2.84
CA ASN A 191 -2.19 -21.13 2.13
C ASN A 191 -2.42 -22.34 3.05
N ASN A 192 -1.63 -22.51 4.10
CA ASN A 192 -1.80 -23.59 5.06
C ASN A 192 -3.19 -23.56 5.70
N PHE A 193 -3.67 -22.35 6.05
CA PHE A 193 -5.01 -22.17 6.62
C PHE A 193 -6.10 -22.21 5.54
N TYR A 194 -5.82 -21.70 4.34
CA TYR A 194 -6.77 -21.72 3.21
C TYR A 194 -7.12 -23.15 2.78
N PHE A 195 -6.15 -24.06 2.74
CA PHE A 195 -6.40 -25.47 2.39
C PHE A 195 -7.32 -26.19 3.40
N ILE A 196 -7.38 -25.72 4.65
CA ILE A 196 -8.26 -26.22 5.71
C ILE A 196 -9.69 -25.63 5.61
N SER A 197 -9.93 -24.69 4.71
CA SER A 197 -11.24 -24.06 4.56
C SER A 197 -12.31 -25.07 4.14
N THR A 198 -13.46 -25.00 4.82
CA THR A 198 -14.69 -25.74 4.46
C THR A 198 -15.74 -24.84 3.83
N LYS A 199 -15.40 -23.54 3.61
CA LYS A 199 -16.30 -22.57 3.05
C LYS A 199 -16.65 -22.93 1.61
N PRO A 200 -17.94 -22.99 1.22
CA PRO A 200 -18.33 -23.15 -0.15
C PRO A 200 -17.99 -21.85 -0.89
N SER A 201 -16.83 -21.80 -1.51
CA SER A 201 -16.53 -20.73 -2.47
C SER A 201 -17.08 -21.14 -3.84
N GLY A 202 -17.63 -20.21 -4.60
CA GLY A 202 -18.07 -20.46 -5.97
C GLY A 202 -16.94 -20.90 -6.91
N VAL A 203 -15.70 -20.74 -6.45
CA VAL A 203 -14.49 -21.34 -7.05
C VAL A 203 -14.06 -22.49 -6.16
N ALA A 204 -13.91 -23.68 -6.70
CA ALA A 204 -13.39 -24.84 -5.96
C ALA A 204 -12.06 -24.45 -5.33
N VAL A 205 -11.95 -24.64 -4.01
CA VAL A 205 -10.68 -24.42 -3.32
C VAL A 205 -9.65 -25.41 -3.88
N ASP A 206 -8.68 -24.89 -4.60
CA ASP A 206 -7.53 -25.70 -5.00
C ASP A 206 -6.70 -26.01 -3.76
N ARG A 207 -6.81 -27.22 -3.27
CA ARG A 207 -6.07 -27.73 -2.11
C ARG A 207 -4.73 -28.34 -2.48
N GLY A 208 -4.32 -28.23 -3.75
CA GLY A 208 -3.08 -28.82 -4.22
C GLY A 208 -3.09 -30.35 -4.05
N ILE A 209 -2.20 -30.86 -3.19
CA ILE A 209 -2.03 -32.30 -2.95
C ILE A 209 -3.04 -32.90 -1.96
N TYR A 210 -3.85 -32.09 -1.28
CA TYR A 210 -4.75 -32.56 -0.23
C TYR A 210 -6.11 -32.97 -0.80
N ALA A 211 -6.58 -34.16 -0.41
CA ALA A 211 -7.86 -34.69 -0.84
C ALA A 211 -9.05 -33.97 -0.18
N SER A 212 -8.88 -33.45 1.02
CA SER A 212 -9.93 -32.78 1.78
C SER A 212 -9.35 -31.71 2.75
N ALA A 213 -10.23 -30.87 3.28
CA ALA A 213 -9.87 -29.90 4.33
C ALA A 213 -9.37 -30.60 5.60
N PHE A 214 -9.94 -31.75 5.92
CA PHE A 214 -9.52 -32.55 7.08
C PHE A 214 -8.14 -33.17 6.88
N ASP A 215 -7.84 -33.62 5.67
CA ASP A 215 -6.53 -34.14 5.29
C ASP A 215 -5.46 -33.04 5.40
N ALA A 216 -5.73 -31.86 4.86
CA ALA A 216 -4.86 -30.69 5.01
C ALA A 216 -4.64 -30.32 6.49
N PHE A 217 -5.70 -30.32 7.29
CA PHE A 217 -5.62 -30.04 8.72
C PHE A 217 -4.75 -31.04 9.45
N THR A 218 -4.95 -32.33 9.21
CA THR A 218 -4.21 -33.41 9.87
C THR A 218 -2.72 -33.32 9.54
N ASN A 219 -2.38 -33.13 8.28
CA ASN A 219 -0.99 -32.97 7.84
C ASN A 219 -0.34 -31.72 8.47
N TYR A 220 -1.04 -30.60 8.45
CA TYR A 220 -0.55 -29.36 9.08
C TYR A 220 -0.30 -29.53 10.57
N MET A 221 -1.24 -30.14 11.29
CA MET A 221 -1.13 -30.35 12.74
C MET A 221 -0.01 -31.32 13.12
N ASN A 222 0.27 -32.32 12.28
CA ASN A 222 1.41 -33.23 12.48
C ASN A 222 2.75 -32.49 12.36
N ILE A 223 2.90 -31.65 11.31
CA ILE A 223 4.11 -30.84 11.11
C ILE A 223 4.25 -29.83 12.25
N LEU A 224 3.15 -29.16 12.60
CA LEU A 224 3.13 -28.19 13.71
C LEU A 224 3.48 -28.84 15.04
N GLY A 225 3.00 -30.07 15.30
CA GLY A 225 3.34 -30.83 16.51
C GLY A 225 4.84 -31.10 16.62
N ASP A 226 5.48 -31.55 15.53
CA ASP A 226 6.93 -31.71 15.48
C ASP A 226 7.67 -30.39 15.70
N PHE A 227 7.21 -29.33 15.05
CA PHE A 227 7.79 -28.00 15.21
C PHE A 227 7.74 -27.53 16.67
N ILE A 228 6.59 -27.65 17.32
CA ILE A 228 6.40 -27.28 18.73
C ILE A 228 7.34 -28.07 19.63
N ASN A 229 7.49 -29.37 19.39
CA ASN A 229 8.43 -30.21 20.15
C ASN A 229 9.88 -29.75 19.99
N ARG A 230 10.28 -29.39 18.77
CA ARG A 230 11.62 -28.84 18.49
C ARG A 230 11.85 -27.50 19.19
N VAL A 231 10.86 -26.60 19.15
CA VAL A 231 10.91 -25.32 19.87
C VAL A 231 11.05 -25.57 21.38
N ASN A 232 10.24 -26.45 21.96
CA ASN A 232 10.29 -26.75 23.39
C ASN A 232 11.61 -27.34 23.81
N ASN A 233 12.23 -28.21 22.99
CA ASN A 233 13.52 -28.82 23.28
C ASN A 233 14.71 -27.84 23.25
N LEU A 234 14.54 -26.64 22.72
CA LEU A 234 15.57 -25.59 22.79
C LEU A 234 15.62 -24.86 24.14
N TYR A 235 14.62 -25.08 24.98
CA TYR A 235 14.60 -24.52 26.33
C TYR A 235 15.23 -25.53 27.33
N PRO A 236 16.07 -25.07 28.23
CA PRO A 236 16.53 -25.89 29.35
C PRO A 236 15.32 -26.42 30.14
N GLU A 237 15.36 -27.70 30.55
CA GLU A 237 14.28 -28.32 31.30
C GLU A 237 14.00 -27.62 32.66
N ASP A 238 14.95 -26.79 33.14
CA ASP A 238 14.92 -26.11 34.42
C ASP A 238 14.47 -24.65 34.39
N ILE A 239 13.93 -24.13 33.27
CA ILE A 239 13.34 -22.78 33.29
C ILE A 239 11.97 -22.86 33.96
N ASP A 240 11.90 -22.42 35.20
CA ASP A 240 10.65 -22.21 35.95
C ASP A 240 9.74 -21.27 35.15
N ASN A 241 8.43 -21.53 35.18
CA ASN A 241 7.43 -20.67 34.49
C ASN A 241 7.55 -19.20 34.92
N GLU A 242 8.00 -18.92 36.16
CA GLU A 242 8.28 -17.57 36.65
C GLU A 242 9.42 -16.88 35.90
N GLU A 243 10.49 -17.60 35.58
CA GLU A 243 11.64 -17.05 34.87
C GLU A 243 11.29 -16.78 33.39
N LEU A 244 10.47 -17.63 32.77
CA LEU A 244 9.93 -17.45 31.45
C LEU A 244 8.99 -16.22 31.37
N GLU A 245 8.08 -16.07 32.34
CA GLU A 245 7.20 -14.88 32.43
C GLU A 245 7.99 -13.61 32.68
N SER A 246 9.05 -13.64 33.46
CA SER A 246 9.94 -12.52 33.70
C SER A 246 10.69 -12.11 32.41
N LEU A 247 11.21 -13.07 31.64
CA LEU A 247 11.84 -12.85 30.35
C LEU A 247 10.85 -12.27 29.32
N LEU A 248 9.65 -12.84 29.23
CA LEU A 248 8.59 -12.34 28.35
C LEU A 248 8.16 -10.92 28.70
N THR A 249 8.08 -10.62 30.00
CA THR A 249 7.78 -9.26 30.47
C THR A 249 8.89 -8.28 30.11
N THR A 250 10.14 -8.70 30.23
CA THR A 250 11.32 -7.91 29.87
C THR A 250 11.33 -7.64 28.36
N ILE A 251 11.09 -8.64 27.53
CA ILE A 251 11.01 -8.50 26.05
C ILE A 251 9.87 -7.57 25.66
N ARG A 252 8.71 -7.69 26.30
CA ARG A 252 7.56 -6.82 26.05
C ARG A 252 7.87 -5.37 26.42
N ASN A 253 8.47 -5.14 27.58
CA ASN A 253 8.87 -3.79 28.02
C ASN A 253 9.94 -3.18 27.09
N GLN A 254 10.90 -3.98 26.61
CA GLN A 254 11.89 -3.53 25.63
C GLN A 254 11.24 -3.22 24.28
N GLY A 255 10.25 -4.00 23.85
CA GLY A 255 9.45 -3.72 22.65
C GLY A 255 8.72 -2.38 22.74
N ASP A 256 8.07 -2.13 23.87
CA ASP A 256 7.37 -0.87 24.13
C ASP A 256 8.33 0.32 24.17
N GLU A 257 9.53 0.14 24.75
CA GLU A 257 10.58 1.17 24.78
C GLU A 257 11.13 1.48 23.38
N ILE A 258 11.33 0.45 22.54
CA ILE A 258 11.73 0.61 21.14
C ILE A 258 10.65 1.39 20.38
N GLU A 259 9.38 1.04 20.54
CA GLU A 259 8.28 1.74 19.88
C GLU A 259 8.20 3.22 20.30
N LEU A 260 8.45 3.53 21.58
CA LEU A 260 8.52 4.92 22.07
C LEU A 260 9.70 5.67 21.45
N LYS A 261 10.87 5.04 21.36
CA LYS A 261 12.06 5.64 20.74
C LYS A 261 11.87 5.85 19.24
N ASP A 262 11.23 4.93 18.54
CA ASP A 262 10.91 5.09 17.13
C ASP A 262 9.97 6.27 16.88
N LYS A 263 8.95 6.45 17.72
CA LYS A 263 8.07 7.64 17.68
C LYS A 263 8.84 8.95 17.92
N GLU A 264 9.81 8.93 18.81
CA GLU A 264 10.66 10.10 19.07
C GLU A 264 11.62 10.38 17.89
N ILE A 265 12.19 9.35 17.28
CA ILE A 265 13.01 9.47 16.08
C ILE A 265 12.22 10.11 14.94
N VAL A 266 11.01 9.63 14.65
CA VAL A 266 10.14 10.22 13.64
C VAL A 266 9.83 11.68 13.93
N ARG A 267 9.57 12.01 15.21
CA ARG A 267 9.33 13.40 15.63
C ARG A 267 10.57 14.30 15.46
N LEU A 268 11.74 13.75 15.74
CA LEU A 268 13.01 14.48 15.58
C LEU A 268 13.35 14.67 14.10
N GLN A 269 13.13 13.66 13.26
CA GLN A 269 13.30 13.76 11.81
C GLN A 269 12.40 14.84 11.21
N ALA A 270 11.13 14.89 11.59
CA ALA A 270 10.21 15.94 11.15
C ALA A 270 10.61 17.35 11.62
N LYS A 271 11.31 17.46 12.78
CA LYS A 271 11.89 18.74 13.22
C LYS A 271 13.11 19.13 12.41
N ILE A 272 13.97 18.15 12.08
CA ILE A 272 15.16 18.36 11.23
C ILE A 272 14.73 18.87 9.85
N GLU A 273 13.77 18.23 9.20
CA GLU A 273 13.24 18.69 7.90
C GLU A 273 12.71 20.14 7.95
N LYS A 274 12.00 20.50 9.03
CA LYS A 274 11.52 21.88 9.20
C LYS A 274 12.65 22.89 9.39
N ILE A 275 13.71 22.51 10.11
CA ILE A 275 14.89 23.37 10.33
C ILE A 275 15.68 23.51 9.03
N GLU A 276 15.85 22.43 8.28
CA GLU A 276 16.51 22.42 6.97
C GLU A 276 15.77 23.32 5.98
N ALA A 277 14.45 23.16 5.86
CA ALA A 277 13.64 24.02 5.00
C ALA A 277 13.66 25.51 5.43
N ALA A 278 13.71 25.78 6.74
CA ALA A 278 13.87 27.15 7.24
C ALA A 278 15.27 27.72 6.96
N SER A 279 16.30 26.88 7.08
CA SER A 279 17.69 27.28 6.79
C SER A 279 17.91 27.59 5.30
N GLU A 280 17.29 26.82 4.43
CA GLU A 280 17.32 27.01 2.98
C GLU A 280 16.64 28.33 2.57
N LYS A 281 15.46 28.62 3.12
CA LYS A 281 14.81 29.92 2.93
C LYS A 281 15.63 31.10 3.42
N LEU A 282 16.34 30.93 4.54
CA LEU A 282 17.24 31.97 5.07
C LEU A 282 18.45 32.18 4.14
N ARG A 283 19.02 31.13 3.60
CA ARG A 283 20.11 31.21 2.61
C ARG A 283 19.67 31.95 1.35
N GLU A 284 18.52 31.61 0.79
CA GLU A 284 17.94 32.32 -0.35
C GLU A 284 17.71 33.80 -0.07
N GLN A 285 17.23 34.14 1.13
CA GLN A 285 17.03 35.54 1.53
C GLN A 285 18.36 36.30 1.69
N VAL A 286 19.40 35.65 2.21
CA VAL A 286 20.74 36.24 2.33
C VAL A 286 21.36 36.45 0.95
N GLU A 287 21.24 35.49 0.03
CA GLU A 287 21.70 35.62 -1.33
C GLU A 287 20.96 36.72 -2.11
N ALA A 288 19.63 36.80 -1.98
CA ALA A 288 18.85 37.86 -2.58
C ALA A 288 19.20 39.26 -2.03
N ASN A 289 19.52 39.37 -0.73
CA ASN A 289 19.92 40.63 -0.11
C ASN A 289 21.37 41.03 -0.48
N THR A 290 22.27 40.05 -0.65
CA THR A 290 23.63 40.31 -1.15
C THR A 290 23.63 40.72 -2.61
N ALA A 291 22.79 40.10 -3.45
CA ALA A 291 22.61 40.50 -4.84
C ALA A 291 22.01 41.93 -4.97
N LYS A 292 21.07 42.33 -4.10
CA LYS A 292 20.54 43.69 -4.06
C LYS A 292 21.57 44.75 -3.60
N LYS A 293 22.52 44.41 -2.76
CA LYS A 293 23.62 45.28 -2.35
C LYS A 293 24.73 45.41 -3.38
N ALA A 294 24.89 44.41 -4.27
CA ALA A 294 25.89 44.40 -5.33
C ALA A 294 25.44 45.10 -6.61
N ALA A 295 24.20 45.53 -6.75
CA ALA A 295 23.74 46.29 -7.88
C ALA A 295 24.37 47.67 -7.89
N PRO A 296 25.18 48.07 -8.94
CA PRO A 296 25.81 49.37 -8.98
C PRO A 296 24.76 50.46 -9.10
N LYS A 297 24.83 51.48 -8.17
CA LYS A 297 24.06 52.72 -8.30
C LYS A 297 24.37 53.35 -9.68
N ALA A 298 23.47 53.26 -10.61
CA ALA A 298 23.52 54.00 -11.87
C ALA A 298 23.62 55.49 -11.54
N LYS A 299 24.79 56.09 -11.78
CA LYS A 299 24.98 57.54 -11.74
C LYS A 299 24.03 58.17 -12.77
N ALA A 300 23.17 59.07 -12.27
CA ALA A 300 22.38 59.95 -13.12
C ALA A 300 23.30 60.72 -14.05
N ALA A 301 23.23 60.42 -15.35
CA ALA A 301 23.93 61.19 -16.38
C ALA A 301 23.29 62.60 -16.49
N ALA A 302 24.11 63.61 -16.20
CA ALA A 302 23.76 65.01 -16.38
C ALA A 302 23.51 65.28 -17.88
N LYS A 303 22.42 65.97 -18.19
CA LYS A 303 22.10 66.47 -19.51
C LYS A 303 23.24 67.39 -20.05
N PRO A 304 23.76 67.21 -21.27
CA PRO A 304 24.68 68.19 -21.85
C PRO A 304 23.89 69.43 -22.31
N LYS A 305 24.39 70.63 -21.90
CA LYS A 305 23.94 71.95 -22.35
C LYS A 305 24.22 72.08 -23.87
N ALA A 306 23.23 72.59 -24.58
CA ALA A 306 23.30 72.93 -26.01
C ALA A 306 24.45 73.95 -26.24
N ALA A 307 25.40 73.58 -27.12
CA ALA A 307 26.39 74.52 -27.66
C ALA A 307 25.84 75.24 -28.85
N ALA A 308 26.09 76.58 -28.88
CA ALA A 308 25.67 77.56 -29.87
C ALA A 308 26.28 77.31 -31.25
N LYS A 309 25.52 77.60 -32.29
CA LYS A 309 25.92 77.65 -33.70
C LYS A 309 27.00 78.73 -33.95
N PRO A 310 28.04 78.47 -34.67
CA PRO A 310 28.87 79.53 -35.23
C PRO A 310 28.31 80.02 -36.55
N LYS A 311 28.34 81.36 -36.70
CA LYS A 311 27.89 82.11 -37.89
C LYS A 311 28.79 81.84 -39.09
N ALA A 312 28.16 81.77 -40.24
CA ALA A 312 28.78 81.79 -41.54
C ALA A 312 29.63 83.02 -41.79
N VAL A 313 30.81 82.88 -42.33
CA VAL A 313 31.59 83.94 -42.98
C VAL A 313 31.74 83.58 -44.45
N LYS A 314 31.28 84.50 -45.31
CA LYS A 314 31.52 84.55 -46.77
C LYS A 314 32.93 85.09 -46.99
N ALA A 315 33.61 84.62 -47.99
CA ALA A 315 34.36 85.32 -49.04
C ALA A 315 35.37 84.37 -49.69
N LYS A 316 35.56 84.35 -50.78
CA LYS A 316 35.67 84.76 -52.15
C LYS A 316 36.06 83.51 -52.94
#